data_c24c3429dee5ffcc4e67b82013c7a40e
#
_entry.id   c24c3429dee5ffcc4e67b82013c7a40e
#
_cell.length_a   1.000
_cell.length_b   1.000
_cell.length_c   1.000
_cell.angle_alpha   90.00
_cell.angle_beta   90.00
_cell.angle_gamma   90.00
#
_symmetry.space_group_name_H-M   'P 1'
#
loop_
_entity.id
_entity.type
_entity.pdbx_description
1 polymer ?
#
loop_
_entity_poly.entity_id
_entity_poly.type
_entity_poly.pdbx_seq_one_letter_code
_entity_poly.pdbx_strand_id
1 'polypeptide(L)'
;MRLVTKLLIYIAVSFILAFIIDAYLVTTGVDQIKFSIMAAVRMFTPLAAVITILLIEGEKVIEGLKGYGLRLFKLRYLLLALSIPYLIYGLGVLYALIANMPLVNPIIKISEEYGAEIPMDPNVLLMLSLLTTVLTGLTINTACAFGEEIGWRGLLLDELIKVLGYFRSVVVIGVIWALWHAPLIVLIGFNYPHHRDLVGVSMFMAICIVLSAFLALLKLKSGSVIPSAVTHGTFNACRGLMLFTVDVEDELLTMPVGVLALLSMITIYVILHLALLRGGLHGGE
;
A
#
# COMPACT_ATOMS: atom_id res chain seq x y z
N MET A 1 24.82 4.87 14.85
CA MET A 1 25.33 4.37 13.53
C MET A 1 25.36 5.52 12.50
N ARG A 2 26.24 5.48 11.47
CA ARG A 2 26.20 6.48 10.38
C ARG A 2 24.95 6.28 9.52
N LEU A 3 24.35 7.37 9.03
CA LEU A 3 23.11 7.32 8.22
C LEU A 3 23.22 6.33 7.04
N VAL A 4 24.24 6.46 6.22
CA VAL A 4 24.42 5.57 5.04
C VAL A 4 24.47 4.10 5.43
N THR A 5 25.22 3.76 6.49
CA THR A 5 25.31 2.38 7.00
C THR A 5 23.93 1.89 7.48
N LYS A 6 23.19 2.73 8.19
CA LYS A 6 21.81 2.41 8.66
C LYS A 6 20.89 2.09 7.48
N LEU A 7 20.88 2.93 6.45
CA LEU A 7 20.04 2.74 5.27
C LEU A 7 20.44 1.50 4.48
N LEU A 8 21.74 1.24 4.31
CA LEU A 8 22.22 0.04 3.61
C LEU A 8 21.83 -1.24 4.34
N ILE A 9 21.98 -1.31 5.66
CA ILE A 9 21.55 -2.47 6.46
C ILE A 9 20.03 -2.65 6.35
N TYR A 10 19.27 -1.58 6.48
CA TYR A 10 17.80 -1.63 6.37
C TYR A 10 17.36 -2.20 5.00
N ILE A 11 17.91 -1.67 3.90
CA ILE A 11 17.58 -2.12 2.55
C ILE A 11 18.02 -3.58 2.37
N ALA A 12 19.28 -3.91 2.73
CA ALA A 12 19.79 -5.26 2.57
C ALA A 12 18.96 -6.31 3.31
N VAL A 13 18.64 -6.09 4.58
CA VAL A 13 17.85 -7.04 5.38
C VAL A 13 16.43 -7.16 4.82
N SER A 14 15.74 -6.02 4.53
CA SER A 14 14.38 -6.05 4.00
C SER A 14 14.30 -6.81 2.67
N PHE A 15 15.26 -6.57 1.76
CA PHE A 15 15.25 -7.17 0.42
C PHE A 15 15.67 -8.64 0.46
N ILE A 16 16.73 -8.99 1.20
CA ILE A 16 17.19 -10.38 1.31
C ILE A 16 16.06 -11.27 1.87
N LEU A 17 15.43 -10.85 2.97
CA LEU A 17 14.32 -11.62 3.56
C LEU A 17 13.13 -11.73 2.60
N ALA A 18 12.77 -10.66 1.89
CA ALA A 18 11.70 -10.69 0.89
C ALA A 18 12.05 -11.64 -0.26
N PHE A 19 13.26 -11.57 -0.78
CA PHE A 19 13.71 -12.41 -1.92
C PHE A 19 13.80 -13.89 -1.55
N ILE A 20 14.13 -14.23 -0.31
CA ILE A 20 14.06 -15.62 0.18
C ILE A 20 12.61 -16.13 0.11
N ILE A 21 11.64 -15.32 0.51
CA ILE A 21 10.21 -15.67 0.45
C ILE A 21 9.76 -15.80 -1.02
N ASP A 22 10.16 -14.85 -1.88
CA ASP A 22 9.84 -14.85 -3.30
C ASP A 22 10.43 -16.10 -4.00
N ALA A 23 11.68 -16.45 -3.70
CA ALA A 23 12.33 -17.65 -4.20
C ALA A 23 11.61 -18.94 -3.75
N TYR A 24 11.17 -18.99 -2.48
CA TYR A 24 10.38 -20.11 -2.00
C TYR A 24 9.06 -20.25 -2.78
N LEU A 25 8.32 -19.15 -3.01
CA LEU A 25 7.09 -19.16 -3.80
C LEU A 25 7.32 -19.69 -5.23
N VAL A 26 8.38 -19.19 -5.90
CA VAL A 26 8.69 -19.59 -7.29
C VAL A 26 9.09 -21.07 -7.37
N THR A 27 9.91 -21.55 -6.43
CA THR A 27 10.44 -22.91 -6.47
C THR A 27 9.43 -23.98 -6.05
N THR A 28 8.47 -23.63 -5.17
CA THR A 28 7.47 -24.60 -4.66
C THR A 28 6.12 -24.51 -5.38
N GLY A 29 6.00 -23.61 -6.35
CA GLY A 29 4.75 -23.32 -7.06
C GLY A 29 3.83 -22.39 -6.27
N VAL A 30 3.05 -21.60 -7.00
CA VAL A 30 2.16 -20.56 -6.45
C VAL A 30 0.72 -21.07 -6.50
N ASP A 31 0.11 -21.25 -5.34
CA ASP A 31 -1.34 -21.37 -5.17
C ASP A 31 -1.87 -20.17 -4.35
N GLN A 32 -3.16 -19.93 -4.42
CA GLN A 32 -3.81 -18.76 -3.79
C GLN A 32 -3.57 -18.67 -2.28
N ILE A 33 -3.67 -19.79 -1.56
CA ILE A 33 -3.54 -19.81 -0.08
C ILE A 33 -2.08 -19.57 0.30
N LYS A 34 -1.15 -20.30 -0.33
CA LYS A 34 0.29 -20.14 -0.11
C LYS A 34 0.74 -18.71 -0.42
N PHE A 35 0.28 -18.17 -1.55
CA PHE A 35 0.59 -16.78 -1.91
C PHE A 35 0.10 -15.80 -0.84
N SER A 36 -1.14 -15.92 -0.38
CA SER A 36 -1.72 -15.03 0.63
C SER A 36 -0.94 -15.07 1.95
N ILE A 37 -0.55 -16.27 2.42
CA ILE A 37 0.24 -16.44 3.64
C ILE A 37 1.64 -15.84 3.45
N MET A 38 2.33 -16.19 2.38
CA MET A 38 3.69 -15.72 2.12
C MET A 38 3.74 -14.21 1.87
N ALA A 39 2.74 -13.64 1.17
CA ALA A 39 2.61 -12.21 1.01
C ALA A 39 2.46 -11.50 2.37
N ALA A 40 1.62 -12.03 3.28
CA ALA A 40 1.48 -11.51 4.62
C ALA A 40 2.80 -11.57 5.41
N VAL A 41 3.51 -12.70 5.39
CA VAL A 41 4.82 -12.86 6.03
C VAL A 41 5.83 -11.88 5.45
N ARG A 42 5.84 -11.72 4.12
CA ARG A 42 6.73 -10.80 3.39
C ARG A 42 6.57 -9.35 3.85
N MET A 43 5.34 -8.91 4.14
CA MET A 43 5.05 -7.57 4.63
C MET A 43 5.75 -7.24 5.97
N PHE A 44 6.20 -8.24 6.73
CA PHE A 44 6.97 -8.02 7.97
C PHE A 44 8.49 -7.92 7.75
N THR A 45 9.02 -8.08 6.55
CA THR A 45 10.47 -7.99 6.31
C THR A 45 11.04 -6.59 6.55
N PRO A 46 10.33 -5.47 6.26
CA PRO A 46 10.77 -4.13 6.66
C PRO A 46 10.79 -3.93 8.17
N LEU A 47 9.80 -4.48 8.91
CA LEU A 47 9.83 -4.46 10.38
C LEU A 47 11.01 -5.25 10.94
N ALA A 48 11.32 -6.43 10.38
CA ALA A 48 12.49 -7.22 10.77
C ALA A 48 13.79 -6.42 10.57
N ALA A 49 13.90 -5.67 9.47
CA ALA A 49 15.04 -4.80 9.23
C ALA A 49 15.13 -3.64 10.24
N VAL A 50 14.01 -3.04 10.64
CA VAL A 50 13.95 -2.03 11.71
C VAL A 50 14.43 -2.62 13.03
N ILE A 51 13.91 -3.79 13.41
CA ILE A 51 14.31 -4.48 14.65
C ILE A 51 15.81 -4.79 14.63
N THR A 52 16.34 -5.27 13.51
CA THR A 52 17.78 -5.53 13.35
C THR A 52 18.60 -4.28 13.62
N ILE A 53 18.19 -3.13 13.09
CA ILE A 53 18.88 -1.85 13.33
C ILE A 53 18.85 -1.46 14.80
N LEU A 54 17.66 -1.54 15.44
CA LEU A 54 17.51 -1.20 16.85
C LEU A 54 18.42 -2.08 17.75
N LEU A 55 18.50 -3.38 17.45
CA LEU A 55 19.38 -4.29 18.18
C LEU A 55 20.88 -3.94 17.97
N ILE A 56 21.29 -3.60 16.76
CA ILE A 56 22.67 -3.17 16.48
C ILE A 56 23.01 -1.86 17.20
N GLU A 57 22.04 -0.95 17.32
CA GLU A 57 22.21 0.33 18.03
C GLU A 57 22.08 0.18 19.57
N GLY A 58 21.74 -1.01 20.07
CA GLY A 58 21.57 -1.29 21.49
C GLY A 58 20.31 -0.67 22.08
N GLU A 59 19.34 -0.32 21.25
CA GLU A 59 18.08 0.28 21.68
C GLU A 59 17.06 -0.77 22.09
N LYS A 60 16.19 -0.43 23.03
CA LYS A 60 15.02 -1.25 23.36
C LYS A 60 14.03 -1.22 22.21
N VAL A 61 13.67 -2.38 21.66
CA VAL A 61 12.83 -2.51 20.46
C VAL A 61 11.55 -1.68 20.57
N ILE A 62 10.79 -1.81 21.65
CA ILE A 62 9.53 -1.09 21.82
C ILE A 62 9.72 0.42 21.85
N GLU A 63 10.77 0.92 22.51
CA GLU A 63 11.05 2.35 22.58
C GLU A 63 11.53 2.89 21.21
N GLY A 64 12.33 2.12 20.48
CA GLY A 64 12.72 2.44 19.12
C GLY A 64 11.53 2.47 18.16
N LEU A 65 10.60 1.50 18.24
CA LEU A 65 9.38 1.51 17.44
C LEU A 65 8.49 2.72 17.76
N LYS A 66 8.37 3.11 19.04
CA LYS A 66 7.70 4.37 19.43
C LYS A 66 8.43 5.57 18.83
N GLY A 67 9.76 5.55 18.78
CA GLY A 67 10.59 6.56 18.12
C GLY A 67 10.21 6.72 16.65
N TYR A 68 10.03 5.63 15.95
CA TYR A 68 9.64 5.59 14.53
C TYR A 68 8.13 5.76 14.27
N GLY A 69 7.33 6.09 15.28
CA GLY A 69 5.93 6.49 15.10
C GLY A 69 4.89 5.45 15.50
N LEU A 70 5.25 4.42 16.27
CA LEU A 70 4.26 3.58 16.97
C LEU A 70 3.69 4.37 18.15
N ARG A 71 2.76 5.29 17.87
CA ARG A 71 2.19 6.24 18.83
C ARG A 71 0.69 6.40 18.66
N LEU A 72 0.04 6.87 19.72
CA LEU A 72 -1.36 7.29 19.66
C LEU A 72 -1.54 8.49 18.70
N PHE A 73 -2.71 8.61 18.12
CA PHE A 73 -3.06 9.65 17.16
C PHE A 73 -4.53 10.07 17.33
N LYS A 74 -4.91 11.21 16.74
CA LYS A 74 -6.29 11.72 16.83
C LYS A 74 -7.23 10.94 15.91
N LEU A 75 -8.46 10.65 16.37
CA LEU A 75 -9.47 9.89 15.62
C LEU A 75 -9.73 10.42 14.20
N ARG A 76 -9.62 11.74 13.98
CA ARG A 76 -9.76 12.32 12.63
C ARG A 76 -8.81 11.72 11.59
N TYR A 77 -7.61 11.31 12.01
CA TYR A 77 -6.64 10.68 11.09
C TYR A 77 -6.99 9.22 10.79
N LEU A 78 -7.68 8.53 11.70
CA LEU A 78 -8.23 7.20 11.42
C LEU A 78 -9.33 7.28 10.37
N LEU A 79 -10.27 8.22 10.55
CA LEU A 79 -11.37 8.42 9.60
C LEU A 79 -10.84 8.81 8.22
N LEU A 80 -9.88 9.74 8.16
CA LEU A 80 -9.24 10.12 6.91
C LEU A 80 -8.50 8.94 6.28
N ALA A 81 -7.71 8.19 7.04
CA ALA A 81 -6.96 7.03 6.58
C ALA A 81 -7.87 5.96 5.98
N LEU A 82 -8.97 5.67 6.65
CA LEU A 82 -9.97 4.70 6.19
C LEU A 82 -10.70 5.17 4.93
N SER A 83 -10.97 6.48 4.78
CA SER A 83 -11.73 7.00 3.64
C SER A 83 -10.94 7.07 2.33
N ILE A 84 -9.62 7.27 2.39
CA ILE A 84 -8.77 7.45 1.20
C ILE A 84 -8.92 6.31 0.18
N PRO A 85 -8.83 5.00 0.52
CA PRO A 85 -8.97 3.93 -0.45
C PRO A 85 -10.34 3.91 -1.14
N TYR A 86 -11.42 4.21 -0.41
CA TYR A 86 -12.77 4.28 -0.99
C TYR A 86 -12.96 5.49 -1.90
N LEU A 87 -12.34 6.62 -1.57
CA LEU A 87 -12.31 7.79 -2.46
C LEU A 87 -11.55 7.49 -3.75
N ILE A 88 -10.40 6.77 -3.66
CA ILE A 88 -9.65 6.31 -4.83
C ILE A 88 -10.52 5.38 -5.68
N TYR A 89 -11.21 4.43 -5.06
CA TYR A 89 -12.11 3.51 -5.74
C TYR A 89 -13.26 4.25 -6.43
N GLY A 90 -13.99 5.09 -5.70
CA GLY A 90 -15.11 5.84 -6.26
C GLY A 90 -14.72 6.78 -7.40
N LEU A 91 -13.57 7.45 -7.27
CA LEU A 91 -13.07 8.33 -8.34
C LEU A 91 -12.55 7.52 -9.54
N GLY A 92 -11.97 6.35 -9.32
CA GLY A 92 -11.59 5.42 -10.38
C GLY A 92 -12.80 4.92 -11.18
N VAL A 93 -13.90 4.59 -10.51
CA VAL A 93 -15.19 4.26 -11.17
C VAL A 93 -15.72 5.45 -11.96
N LEU A 94 -15.65 6.66 -11.41
CA LEU A 94 -16.06 7.87 -12.12
C LEU A 94 -15.21 8.10 -13.40
N TYR A 95 -13.91 7.93 -13.32
CA TYR A 95 -13.03 8.05 -14.48
C TYR A 95 -13.29 6.96 -15.53
N ALA A 96 -13.57 5.74 -15.11
CA ALA A 96 -13.97 4.65 -16.01
C ALA A 96 -15.28 4.99 -16.76
N LEU A 97 -16.27 5.55 -16.05
CA LEU A 97 -17.52 6.03 -16.65
C LEU A 97 -17.27 7.14 -17.68
N ILE A 98 -16.44 8.13 -17.34
CA ILE A 98 -16.09 9.24 -18.27
C ILE A 98 -15.36 8.72 -19.51
N ALA A 99 -14.52 7.69 -19.35
CA ALA A 99 -13.80 7.04 -20.43
C ALA A 99 -14.65 6.02 -21.22
N ASN A 100 -15.95 5.86 -20.89
CA ASN A 100 -16.85 4.85 -21.46
C ASN A 100 -16.30 3.42 -21.34
N MET A 101 -15.58 3.12 -20.28
CA MET A 101 -15.12 1.77 -19.99
C MET A 101 -16.26 0.91 -19.43
N PRO A 102 -16.32 -0.38 -19.77
CA PRO A 102 -17.38 -1.27 -19.26
C PRO A 102 -17.23 -1.48 -17.75
N LEU A 103 -18.30 -1.20 -17.01
CA LEU A 103 -18.38 -1.48 -15.58
C LEU A 103 -19.23 -2.71 -15.33
N VAL A 104 -18.78 -3.56 -14.43
CA VAL A 104 -19.47 -4.79 -14.02
C VAL A 104 -19.56 -4.85 -12.49
N ASN A 105 -20.54 -5.62 -12.00
CA ASN A 105 -20.57 -5.92 -10.59
C ASN A 105 -19.40 -6.86 -10.26
N PRO A 106 -18.44 -6.44 -9.40
CA PRO A 106 -17.24 -7.23 -9.13
C PRO A 106 -17.55 -8.62 -8.54
N ILE A 107 -18.70 -8.80 -7.86
CA ILE A 107 -19.12 -10.11 -7.33
C ILE A 107 -19.42 -11.08 -8.47
N ILE A 108 -20.12 -10.60 -9.50
CA ILE A 108 -20.42 -11.42 -10.70
C ILE A 108 -19.10 -11.81 -11.39
N LYS A 109 -18.22 -10.83 -11.60
CA LYS A 109 -16.94 -11.09 -12.28
C LYS A 109 -16.02 -12.03 -11.49
N ILE A 110 -15.96 -11.90 -10.16
CA ILE A 110 -15.24 -12.83 -9.28
C ILE A 110 -15.85 -14.24 -9.38
N SER A 111 -17.19 -14.34 -9.37
CA SER A 111 -17.87 -15.64 -9.52
C SER A 111 -17.53 -16.32 -10.86
N GLU A 112 -17.53 -15.58 -11.95
CA GLU A 112 -17.16 -16.09 -13.28
C GLU A 112 -15.70 -16.54 -13.33
N GLU A 113 -14.78 -15.73 -12.81
CA GLU A 113 -13.33 -16.00 -12.82
C GLU A 113 -12.95 -17.25 -12.00
N TYR A 114 -13.58 -17.44 -10.84
CA TYR A 114 -13.25 -18.55 -9.93
C TYR A 114 -14.24 -19.70 -9.97
N GLY A 115 -15.29 -19.65 -10.83
CA GLY A 115 -16.32 -20.68 -10.92
C GLY A 115 -17.11 -20.84 -9.62
N ALA A 116 -17.27 -19.78 -8.83
CA ALA A 116 -17.95 -19.83 -7.56
C ALA A 116 -19.44 -19.51 -7.71
N GLU A 117 -20.33 -20.26 -7.01
CA GLU A 117 -21.75 -19.96 -7.00
C GLU A 117 -22.04 -18.66 -6.21
N ILE A 118 -23.01 -17.87 -6.69
CA ILE A 118 -23.49 -16.65 -5.99
C ILE A 118 -24.70 -17.05 -5.14
N PRO A 119 -24.59 -17.13 -3.80
CA PRO A 119 -25.63 -17.68 -2.95
C PRO A 119 -26.81 -16.72 -2.71
N MET A 120 -26.72 -15.45 -3.12
CA MET A 120 -27.71 -14.41 -2.92
C MET A 120 -27.55 -13.30 -3.97
N ASP A 121 -28.41 -12.25 -3.91
CA ASP A 121 -28.32 -11.10 -4.82
C ASP A 121 -26.91 -10.50 -4.85
N PRO A 122 -26.28 -10.34 -6.04
CA PRO A 122 -24.92 -9.83 -6.18
C PRO A 122 -24.69 -8.43 -5.60
N ASN A 123 -25.74 -7.57 -5.56
CA ASN A 123 -25.59 -6.23 -4.98
C ASN A 123 -25.57 -6.30 -3.45
N VAL A 124 -26.34 -7.21 -2.85
CA VAL A 124 -26.29 -7.47 -1.41
C VAL A 124 -24.92 -7.99 -1.03
N LEU A 125 -24.38 -8.95 -1.79
CA LEU A 125 -23.00 -9.45 -1.58
C LEU A 125 -21.96 -8.36 -1.77
N LEU A 126 -22.12 -7.45 -2.72
CA LEU A 126 -21.22 -6.31 -2.89
C LEU A 126 -21.23 -5.40 -1.65
N MET A 127 -22.41 -5.08 -1.12
CA MET A 127 -22.52 -4.30 0.12
C MET A 127 -21.86 -4.98 1.31
N LEU A 128 -22.07 -6.29 1.48
CA LEU A 128 -21.42 -7.08 2.53
C LEU A 128 -19.90 -7.15 2.34
N SER A 129 -19.44 -7.28 1.10
CA SER A 129 -18.01 -7.26 0.76
C SER A 129 -17.38 -5.91 1.07
N LEU A 130 -18.03 -4.79 0.76
CA LEU A 130 -17.57 -3.46 1.14
C LEU A 130 -17.45 -3.32 2.66
N LEU A 131 -18.45 -3.80 3.42
CA LEU A 131 -18.37 -3.82 4.88
C LEU A 131 -17.20 -4.70 5.38
N THR A 132 -17.01 -5.86 4.78
CA THR A 132 -15.91 -6.76 5.10
C THR A 132 -14.55 -6.10 4.83
N THR A 133 -14.41 -5.32 3.74
CA THR A 133 -13.16 -4.58 3.49
C THR A 133 -12.88 -3.52 4.55
N VAL A 134 -13.90 -2.88 5.14
CA VAL A 134 -13.73 -1.99 6.30
C VAL A 134 -13.17 -2.76 7.50
N LEU A 135 -13.80 -3.89 7.84
CA LEU A 135 -13.39 -4.69 9.01
C LEU A 135 -11.99 -5.27 8.84
N THR A 136 -11.71 -5.90 7.70
CA THR A 136 -10.40 -6.49 7.42
C THR A 136 -9.32 -5.43 7.20
N GLY A 137 -9.68 -4.30 6.60
CA GLY A 137 -8.83 -3.13 6.44
C GLY A 137 -8.37 -2.55 7.77
N LEU A 138 -9.27 -2.44 8.75
CA LEU A 138 -8.97 -1.95 10.09
C LEU A 138 -8.22 -2.97 10.98
N THR A 139 -8.24 -4.25 10.63
CA THR A 139 -7.69 -5.32 11.47
C THR A 139 -6.50 -6.02 10.81
N ILE A 140 -6.73 -7.15 10.15
CA ILE A 140 -5.68 -8.03 9.62
C ILE A 140 -4.80 -7.30 8.59
N ASN A 141 -5.42 -6.58 7.64
CA ASN A 141 -4.64 -5.89 6.62
C ASN A 141 -3.83 -4.73 7.19
N THR A 142 -4.37 -4.00 8.19
CA THR A 142 -3.61 -2.97 8.91
C THR A 142 -2.44 -3.59 9.69
N ALA A 143 -2.63 -4.74 10.34
CA ALA A 143 -1.55 -5.42 11.05
C ALA A 143 -0.42 -5.86 10.11
N CYS A 144 -0.76 -6.40 8.94
CA CYS A 144 0.23 -6.74 7.91
C CYS A 144 0.91 -5.47 7.35
N ALA A 145 0.11 -4.45 6.98
CA ALA A 145 0.63 -3.20 6.47
C ALA A 145 1.53 -2.46 7.47
N PHE A 146 1.26 -2.57 8.78
CA PHE A 146 2.14 -2.03 9.81
C PHE A 146 3.56 -2.58 9.71
N GLY A 147 3.73 -3.85 9.35
CA GLY A 147 5.04 -4.46 9.12
C GLY A 147 5.86 -3.72 8.05
N GLU A 148 5.20 -3.22 7.02
CA GLU A 148 5.83 -2.39 6.00
C GLU A 148 5.98 -0.93 6.44
N GLU A 149 4.90 -0.32 6.96
CA GLU A 149 4.87 1.12 7.21
C GLU A 149 5.84 1.58 8.30
N ILE A 150 6.10 0.74 9.31
CA ILE A 150 7.11 1.06 10.34
C ILE A 150 8.52 1.15 9.74
N GLY A 151 8.76 0.42 8.65
CA GLY A 151 10.00 0.49 7.90
C GLY A 151 10.02 1.68 6.94
N TRP A 152 9.03 1.75 6.02
CA TRP A 152 9.01 2.77 4.96
C TRP A 152 8.70 4.17 5.49
N ARG A 153 7.68 4.33 6.34
CA ARG A 153 7.22 5.64 6.87
C ARG A 153 7.72 5.92 8.28
N GLY A 154 8.15 4.89 8.99
CA GLY A 154 8.89 5.07 10.24
C GLY A 154 10.36 5.38 9.96
N LEU A 155 11.22 4.35 9.89
CA LEU A 155 12.67 4.51 9.80
C LEU A 155 13.10 5.27 8.52
N LEU A 156 12.71 4.78 7.35
CA LEU A 156 13.27 5.27 6.08
C LEU A 156 12.86 6.72 5.81
N LEU A 157 11.58 7.08 6.03
CA LEU A 157 11.11 8.46 5.87
C LEU A 157 11.78 9.40 6.87
N ASP A 158 11.85 9.02 8.15
CA ASP A 158 12.42 9.87 9.21
C ASP A 158 13.90 10.16 8.98
N GLU A 159 14.63 9.23 8.38
CA GLU A 159 16.05 9.44 8.05
C GLU A 159 16.24 10.21 6.74
N LEU A 160 15.48 9.89 5.69
CA LEU A 160 15.63 10.56 4.39
C LEU A 160 15.14 12.00 4.40
N ILE A 161 14.06 12.32 5.12
CA ILE A 161 13.49 13.67 5.13
C ILE A 161 14.46 14.72 5.67
N LYS A 162 15.36 14.33 6.58
CA LYS A 162 16.40 15.21 7.17
C LYS A 162 17.42 15.69 6.12
N VAL A 163 17.67 14.89 5.10
CA VAL A 163 18.75 15.16 4.10
C VAL A 163 18.20 15.52 2.73
N LEU A 164 17.02 15.01 2.33
CA LEU A 164 16.45 15.19 1.01
C LEU A 164 15.21 16.09 0.98
N GLY A 165 14.60 16.37 2.15
CA GLY A 165 13.31 17.01 2.24
C GLY A 165 12.16 16.09 1.81
N TYR A 166 10.92 16.58 1.91
CA TYR A 166 9.71 15.77 1.75
C TYR A 166 9.59 15.09 0.38
N PHE A 167 9.54 15.89 -0.70
CA PHE A 167 9.25 15.35 -2.04
C PHE A 167 10.27 14.33 -2.53
N ARG A 168 11.57 14.63 -2.36
CA ARG A 168 12.62 13.69 -2.78
C ARG A 168 12.59 12.41 -1.95
N SER A 169 12.31 12.51 -0.66
CA SER A 169 12.18 11.33 0.21
C SER A 169 11.03 10.44 -0.23
N VAL A 170 9.87 11.02 -0.54
CA VAL A 170 8.69 10.28 -1.04
C VAL A 170 9.01 9.54 -2.35
N VAL A 171 9.68 10.20 -3.30
CA VAL A 171 10.07 9.58 -4.56
C VAL A 171 11.06 8.43 -4.31
N VAL A 172 12.10 8.65 -3.53
CA VAL A 172 13.10 7.62 -3.22
C VAL A 172 12.45 6.41 -2.53
N ILE A 173 11.57 6.64 -1.54
CA ILE A 173 10.85 5.56 -0.86
C ILE A 173 9.95 4.80 -1.82
N GLY A 174 9.21 5.50 -2.69
CA GLY A 174 8.34 4.87 -3.67
C GLY A 174 9.11 4.00 -4.66
N VAL A 175 10.28 4.47 -5.13
CA VAL A 175 11.17 3.68 -5.98
C VAL A 175 11.69 2.44 -5.25
N ILE A 176 12.22 2.58 -4.03
CA ILE A 176 12.72 1.45 -3.24
C ILE A 176 11.60 0.44 -2.99
N TRP A 177 10.40 0.90 -2.64
CA TRP A 177 9.24 0.06 -2.38
C TRP A 177 8.77 -0.70 -3.63
N ALA A 178 8.77 -0.05 -4.81
CA ALA A 178 8.47 -0.72 -6.07
C ALA A 178 9.53 -1.77 -6.44
N LEU A 179 10.83 -1.46 -6.27
CA LEU A 179 11.92 -2.41 -6.51
C LEU A 179 11.84 -3.61 -5.56
N TRP A 180 11.38 -3.41 -4.33
CA TRP A 180 11.12 -4.50 -3.40
C TRP A 180 10.02 -5.43 -3.91
N HIS A 181 9.00 -4.93 -4.64
CA HIS A 181 7.96 -5.74 -5.29
C HIS A 181 8.34 -6.30 -6.66
N ALA A 182 9.37 -5.75 -7.32
CA ALA A 182 9.70 -6.10 -8.69
C ALA A 182 9.88 -7.63 -8.95
N PRO A 183 10.49 -8.43 -8.04
CA PRO A 183 10.56 -9.88 -8.25
C PRO A 183 9.20 -10.56 -8.34
N LEU A 184 8.22 -10.16 -7.53
CA LEU A 184 6.87 -10.71 -7.59
C LEU A 184 6.18 -10.36 -8.92
N ILE A 185 6.40 -9.15 -9.45
CA ILE A 185 5.83 -8.72 -10.74
C ILE A 185 6.44 -9.57 -11.86
N VAL A 186 7.76 -9.63 -11.93
CA VAL A 186 8.46 -10.28 -13.04
C VAL A 186 8.32 -11.79 -13.00
N LEU A 187 8.42 -12.42 -11.83
CA LEU A 187 8.48 -13.87 -11.71
C LEU A 187 7.10 -14.52 -11.69
N ILE A 188 6.12 -13.91 -11.03
CA ILE A 188 4.79 -14.52 -10.87
C ILE A 188 3.64 -13.67 -11.41
N GLY A 189 3.90 -12.48 -11.97
CA GLY A 189 2.87 -11.62 -12.55
C GLY A 189 2.01 -10.89 -11.50
N PHE A 190 2.54 -10.65 -10.30
CA PHE A 190 1.80 -9.97 -9.24
C PHE A 190 1.32 -8.59 -9.70
N ASN A 191 0.02 -8.35 -9.66
CA ASN A 191 -0.69 -7.17 -10.17
C ASN A 191 -0.67 -6.99 -11.70
N TYR A 192 0.27 -7.60 -12.42
CA TYR A 192 0.47 -7.39 -13.85
C TYR A 192 0.74 -8.73 -14.55
N PRO A 193 -0.28 -9.61 -14.66
CA PRO A 193 -0.13 -10.93 -15.28
C PRO A 193 0.31 -10.85 -16.75
N HIS A 194 -0.12 -9.80 -17.49
CA HIS A 194 0.24 -9.58 -18.90
C HIS A 194 1.50 -8.71 -19.08
N HIS A 195 1.93 -7.99 -18.05
CA HIS A 195 3.09 -7.09 -18.08
C HIS A 195 4.14 -7.47 -17.02
N ARG A 196 4.69 -8.69 -17.15
CA ARG A 196 5.75 -9.24 -16.28
C ARG A 196 7.13 -8.69 -16.65
N ASP A 197 7.24 -7.42 -16.94
CA ASP A 197 8.41 -6.75 -17.51
C ASP A 197 8.63 -5.37 -16.89
N LEU A 198 9.49 -4.57 -17.54
CA LEU A 198 9.77 -3.21 -17.10
C LEU A 198 8.56 -2.28 -17.18
N VAL A 199 7.56 -2.58 -18.02
CA VAL A 199 6.35 -1.75 -18.13
C VAL A 199 5.51 -1.90 -16.86
N GLY A 200 5.21 -3.14 -16.44
CA GLY A 200 4.49 -3.41 -15.19
C GLY A 200 5.25 -2.88 -13.96
N VAL A 201 6.58 -3.09 -13.90
CA VAL A 201 7.40 -2.55 -12.80
C VAL A 201 7.36 -1.00 -12.78
N SER A 202 7.41 -0.36 -13.94
CA SER A 202 7.36 1.12 -14.03
C SER A 202 6.00 1.68 -13.64
N MET A 203 4.90 1.05 -14.05
CA MET A 203 3.56 1.41 -13.62
C MET A 203 3.42 1.27 -12.11
N PHE A 204 3.84 0.14 -11.55
CA PHE A 204 3.81 -0.07 -10.11
C PHE A 204 4.69 0.93 -9.35
N MET A 205 5.82 1.33 -9.93
CA MET A 205 6.68 2.37 -9.36
C MET A 205 5.97 3.72 -9.29
N ALA A 206 5.24 4.12 -10.33
CA ALA A 206 4.42 5.34 -10.31
C ALA A 206 3.35 5.27 -9.21
N ILE A 207 2.65 4.15 -9.08
CA ILE A 207 1.68 3.90 -7.99
C ILE A 207 2.36 4.01 -6.62
N CYS A 208 3.49 3.33 -6.41
CA CYS A 208 4.23 3.36 -5.15
C CYS A 208 4.69 4.77 -4.76
N ILE A 209 5.12 5.59 -5.72
CA ILE A 209 5.53 6.98 -5.47
C ILE A 209 4.34 7.81 -4.99
N VAL A 210 3.21 7.75 -5.69
CA VAL A 210 2.02 8.53 -5.33
C VAL A 210 1.41 8.04 -4.02
N LEU A 211 1.31 6.72 -3.83
CA LEU A 211 0.84 6.14 -2.58
C LEU A 211 1.78 6.50 -1.42
N SER A 212 3.10 6.53 -1.65
CA SER A 212 4.08 7.01 -0.65
C SER A 212 3.82 8.43 -0.22
N ALA A 213 3.36 9.30 -1.12
CA ALA A 213 3.01 10.68 -0.77
C ALA A 213 1.83 10.75 0.22
N PHE A 214 0.77 9.97 0.00
CA PHE A 214 -0.34 9.88 0.96
C PHE A 214 0.13 9.40 2.32
N LEU A 215 0.84 8.29 2.34
CA LEU A 215 1.23 7.61 3.57
C LEU A 215 2.22 8.46 4.38
N ALA A 216 3.17 9.12 3.71
CA ALA A 216 4.08 10.07 4.34
C ALA A 216 3.33 11.28 4.92
N LEU A 217 2.35 11.84 4.19
CA LEU A 217 1.54 12.96 4.65
C LEU A 217 0.76 12.60 5.91
N LEU A 218 0.11 11.45 5.94
CA LEU A 218 -0.63 10.95 7.10
C LEU A 218 0.29 10.75 8.31
N LYS A 219 1.45 10.10 8.12
CA LYS A 219 2.43 9.90 9.21
C LYS A 219 2.91 11.24 9.77
N LEU A 220 3.27 12.18 8.92
CA LEU A 220 3.80 13.48 9.37
C LEU A 220 2.74 14.35 10.07
N LYS A 221 1.50 14.31 9.58
CA LYS A 221 0.39 15.09 10.18
C LYS A 221 -0.17 14.46 11.45
N SER A 222 -0.17 13.13 11.56
CA SER A 222 -0.67 12.42 12.74
C SER A 222 0.40 12.21 13.82
N GLY A 223 1.68 12.22 13.45
CA GLY A 223 2.81 11.83 14.30
C GLY A 223 2.91 10.30 14.51
N SER A 224 2.11 9.51 13.77
CA SER A 224 2.02 8.05 13.92
C SER A 224 2.04 7.35 12.57
N VAL A 225 2.64 6.14 12.52
CA VAL A 225 2.60 5.27 11.33
C VAL A 225 1.28 4.51 11.20
N ILE A 226 0.46 4.46 12.26
CA ILE A 226 -0.78 3.67 12.26
C ILE A 226 -1.79 4.17 11.21
N PRO A 227 -2.07 5.49 11.05
CA PRO A 227 -2.94 5.95 9.96
C PRO A 227 -2.43 5.56 8.56
N SER A 228 -1.10 5.56 8.36
CA SER A 228 -0.51 5.08 7.11
C SER A 228 -0.78 3.57 6.92
N ALA A 229 -0.59 2.76 7.96
CA ALA A 229 -0.90 1.33 7.94
C ALA A 229 -2.40 1.06 7.70
N VAL A 230 -3.31 1.87 8.26
CA VAL A 230 -4.75 1.77 8.00
C VAL A 230 -5.07 2.07 6.55
N THR A 231 -4.51 3.15 5.97
CA THR A 231 -4.73 3.45 4.54
C THR A 231 -4.21 2.35 3.64
N HIS A 232 -2.98 1.88 3.87
CA HIS A 232 -2.38 0.80 3.11
C HIS A 232 -3.17 -0.52 3.27
N GLY A 233 -3.50 -0.90 4.49
CA GLY A 233 -4.26 -2.12 4.78
C GLY A 233 -5.67 -2.09 4.17
N THR A 234 -6.37 -0.96 4.25
CA THR A 234 -7.69 -0.79 3.64
C THR A 234 -7.61 -0.82 2.11
N PHE A 235 -6.56 -0.23 1.52
CA PHE A 235 -6.32 -0.31 0.09
C PHE A 235 -6.12 -1.78 -0.35
N ASN A 236 -5.34 -2.55 0.40
CA ASN A 236 -5.15 -3.98 0.16
C ASN A 236 -6.45 -4.78 0.32
N ALA A 237 -7.29 -4.43 1.31
CA ALA A 237 -8.61 -5.06 1.50
C ALA A 237 -9.55 -4.81 0.32
N CYS A 238 -9.54 -3.59 -0.25
CA CYS A 238 -10.38 -3.22 -1.39
C CYS A 238 -9.89 -3.78 -2.72
N ARG A 239 -8.66 -4.32 -2.80
CA ARG A 239 -7.99 -4.72 -4.05
C ARG A 239 -8.85 -5.62 -4.93
N GLY A 240 -9.49 -6.64 -4.36
CA GLY A 240 -10.34 -7.56 -5.12
C GLY A 240 -11.54 -6.86 -5.77
N LEU A 241 -12.23 -6.00 -5.03
CA LEU A 241 -13.37 -5.23 -5.59
C LEU A 241 -12.89 -4.27 -6.69
N MET A 242 -11.78 -3.57 -6.46
CA MET A 242 -11.22 -2.65 -7.45
C MET A 242 -10.84 -3.35 -8.74
N LEU A 243 -10.19 -4.52 -8.66
CA LEU A 243 -9.69 -5.28 -9.80
C LEU A 243 -10.84 -5.74 -10.72
N PHE A 244 -11.96 -6.16 -10.15
CA PHE A 244 -13.06 -6.76 -10.89
C PHE A 244 -14.22 -5.80 -11.21
N THR A 245 -14.08 -4.49 -10.96
CA THR A 245 -15.12 -3.49 -11.23
C THR A 245 -15.12 -2.99 -12.68
N VAL A 246 -13.93 -2.89 -13.29
CA VAL A 246 -13.77 -2.45 -14.69
C VAL A 246 -13.40 -3.66 -15.53
N ASP A 247 -14.25 -4.01 -16.50
CA ASP A 247 -14.08 -5.20 -17.34
C ASP A 247 -13.20 -4.90 -18.55
N VAL A 248 -11.92 -4.75 -18.29
CA VAL A 248 -10.87 -4.52 -19.29
C VAL A 248 -9.72 -5.46 -18.98
N GLU A 249 -9.22 -6.18 -19.98
CA GLU A 249 -8.16 -7.19 -19.82
C GLU A 249 -6.81 -6.58 -19.42
N ASP A 250 -6.49 -5.37 -19.93
CA ASP A 250 -5.21 -4.74 -19.67
C ASP A 250 -5.21 -4.08 -18.29
N GLU A 251 -4.50 -4.71 -17.35
CA GLU A 251 -4.35 -4.25 -15.98
C GLU A 251 -3.66 -2.88 -15.84
N LEU A 252 -2.91 -2.45 -16.86
CA LEU A 252 -2.30 -1.10 -16.88
C LEU A 252 -3.35 0.02 -16.98
N LEU A 253 -4.54 -0.27 -17.48
CA LEU A 253 -5.60 0.72 -17.66
C LEU A 253 -6.51 0.82 -16.44
N THR A 254 -6.64 -0.24 -15.64
CA THR A 254 -7.70 -0.41 -14.64
C THR A 254 -7.28 0.00 -13.21
N MET A 255 -7.98 -0.56 -12.22
CA MET A 255 -7.67 -0.48 -10.80
C MET A 255 -7.25 -1.86 -10.29
N PRO A 256 -6.55 -2.00 -9.16
CA PRO A 256 -6.15 -0.93 -8.20
C PRO A 256 -4.81 -0.26 -8.55
N VAL A 257 -4.06 -0.74 -9.54
CA VAL A 257 -2.66 -0.33 -9.78
C VAL A 257 -2.35 0.07 -11.22
N GLY A 258 -3.38 0.38 -12.02
CA GLY A 258 -3.26 0.92 -13.37
C GLY A 258 -3.54 2.43 -13.43
N VAL A 259 -3.74 2.94 -14.65
CA VAL A 259 -3.92 4.37 -14.94
C VAL A 259 -5.11 4.97 -14.20
N LEU A 260 -6.25 4.28 -14.12
CA LEU A 260 -7.42 4.79 -13.39
C LEU A 260 -7.10 5.04 -11.92
N ALA A 261 -6.40 4.10 -11.27
CA ALA A 261 -5.98 4.27 -9.89
C ALA A 261 -4.95 5.40 -9.74
N LEU A 262 -3.97 5.47 -10.63
CA LEU A 262 -2.94 6.50 -10.60
C LEU A 262 -3.54 7.91 -10.71
N LEU A 263 -4.45 8.13 -11.66
CA LEU A 263 -5.15 9.41 -11.82
C LEU A 263 -6.00 9.75 -10.61
N SER A 264 -6.72 8.77 -10.05
CA SER A 264 -7.53 8.94 -8.84
C SER A 264 -6.66 9.32 -7.64
N MET A 265 -5.55 8.62 -7.44
CA MET A 265 -4.58 8.91 -6.39
C MET A 265 -4.01 10.32 -6.53
N ILE A 266 -3.54 10.71 -7.72
CA ILE A 266 -2.98 12.05 -7.96
C ILE A 266 -4.03 13.12 -7.63
N THR A 267 -5.26 12.97 -8.13
CA THR A 267 -6.34 13.94 -7.89
C THR A 267 -6.65 14.11 -6.40
N ILE A 268 -6.84 13.00 -5.69
CA ILE A 268 -7.15 13.03 -4.26
C ILE A 268 -5.96 13.57 -3.47
N TYR A 269 -4.72 13.18 -3.83
CA TYR A 269 -3.54 13.70 -3.16
C TYR A 269 -3.42 15.22 -3.29
N VAL A 270 -3.63 15.77 -4.48
CA VAL A 270 -3.60 17.23 -4.71
C VAL A 270 -4.66 17.93 -3.86
N ILE A 271 -5.89 17.42 -3.86
CA ILE A 271 -6.98 18.00 -3.04
C ILE A 271 -6.62 17.99 -1.56
N LEU A 272 -6.16 16.86 -1.03
CA LEU A 272 -5.79 16.72 0.38
C LEU A 272 -4.58 17.59 0.74
N HIS A 273 -3.58 17.62 -0.12
CA HIS A 273 -2.38 18.44 0.11
C HIS A 273 -2.73 19.93 0.19
N LEU A 274 -3.55 20.44 -0.74
CA LEU A 274 -4.02 21.81 -0.74
C LEU A 274 -4.91 22.13 0.47
N ALA A 275 -5.80 21.21 0.86
CA ALA A 275 -6.66 21.40 2.03
C ALA A 275 -5.85 21.47 3.34
N LEU A 276 -4.83 20.62 3.48
CA LEU A 276 -3.98 20.57 4.68
C LEU A 276 -2.97 21.73 4.75
N LEU A 277 -2.57 22.30 3.60
CA LEU A 277 -1.78 23.52 3.58
C LEU A 277 -2.61 24.73 4.05
N ARG A 278 -3.87 24.84 3.60
CA ARG A 278 -4.78 25.92 4.02
C ARG A 278 -5.14 25.84 5.51
N GLY A 279 -5.32 24.65 6.05
CA GLY A 279 -5.60 24.44 7.49
C GLY A 279 -4.44 24.76 8.43
N GLY A 280 -3.21 24.81 7.94
CA GLY A 280 -2.03 25.19 8.71
C GLY A 280 -1.83 26.72 8.87
N LEU A 281 -2.57 27.55 8.14
CA LEU A 281 -2.53 29.02 8.24
C LEU A 281 -3.48 29.58 9.32
N HIS A 282 -4.33 28.75 9.93
CA HIS A 282 -5.28 29.16 10.97
C HIS A 282 -5.12 28.42 12.31
N GLY A 283 -4.01 27.73 12.53
CA GLY A 283 -3.73 26.98 13.76
C GLY A 283 -2.60 27.58 14.63
N GLY A 284 -2.46 28.87 14.61
CA GLY A 284 -1.53 29.63 15.46
C GLY A 284 -2.30 30.58 16.38
N GLU A 285 -3.09 30.02 17.32
CA GLU A 285 -3.52 30.65 18.54
C GLU A 285 -3.68 29.59 19.64
#